data_f5d132c09492fd85e2471f21837e9ecb
#
_entry.id   f5d132c09492fd85e2471f21837e9ecb
#
_cell.length_a   1.000
_cell.length_b   1.000
_cell.length_c   1.000
_cell.angle_alpha   90.00
_cell.angle_beta   90.00
_cell.angle_gamma   90.00
#
_symmetry.space_group_name_H-M   'P 1'
#
loop_
_entity.id
_entity.type
_entity.pdbx_description
1 polymer ?
#
loop_
_entity_poly.entity_id
_entity_poly.type
_entity_poly.pdbx_seq_one_letter_code
_entity_poly.pdbx_strand_id
1 'polypeptide(L)'
;MFNRKLLFLCLSILFIGYACDDDTFGVPVDDFDYEGQALIDNDSILVFLENHYYNDVIDSVQPLITGATALINDSRLLTQDVTDFDVDYKLYVFVKNEGSPIPDKGYPTEVDSVLVKYKGQYFNSTVELIDFDERTVNPLWLTLNSVIRGWSHGFTNFKGGENITNNGPITYANGGKGVLFIPSGLAYGKFGTAGIPPSSSLMFYIELYDLIENTDHDLDSVPSILEDPDGDGDPRNDDTDGDGFPNFSDPDDDNDGVVT
;
A
#
# COMPACT_ATOMS: atom_id res chain seq x y z
N MET A 1 50.86 68.32 -44.63
CA MET A 1 49.74 67.52 -45.17
C MET A 1 49.94 66.09 -44.80
N PHE A 2 49.08 65.55 -43.95
CA PHE A 2 49.27 64.29 -43.24
C PHE A 2 48.82 63.11 -44.12
N ASN A 3 49.71 62.15 -44.32
CA ASN A 3 49.40 60.82 -44.90
C ASN A 3 49.03 59.87 -43.79
N ARG A 4 47.77 59.45 -43.70
CA ARG A 4 47.29 58.44 -42.83
C ARG A 4 47.47 57.06 -43.50
N LYS A 5 48.44 56.29 -43.06
CA LYS A 5 48.55 54.87 -43.37
C LYS A 5 47.58 54.09 -42.49
N LEU A 6 46.65 53.44 -43.15
CA LEU A 6 45.70 52.56 -42.50
C LEU A 6 46.38 51.22 -42.11
N LEU A 7 46.48 50.96 -40.83
CA LEU A 7 47.04 49.73 -40.29
C LEU A 7 45.92 48.71 -40.14
N PHE A 8 45.90 47.68 -41.02
CA PHE A 8 45.00 46.56 -40.81
C PHE A 8 45.58 45.63 -39.73
N LEU A 9 44.92 45.63 -38.55
CA LEU A 9 45.19 44.67 -37.48
C LEU A 9 44.34 43.41 -37.69
N CYS A 10 44.96 42.31 -38.17
CA CYS A 10 44.31 41.01 -38.23
C CYS A 10 44.14 40.48 -36.77
N LEU A 11 42.90 40.56 -36.28
CA LEU A 11 42.51 39.96 -35.02
C LEU A 11 42.20 38.47 -35.29
N SER A 12 43.16 37.62 -35.03
CA SER A 12 42.95 36.17 -35.01
C SER A 12 42.11 35.79 -33.77
N ILE A 13 40.83 35.51 -33.98
CA ILE A 13 39.93 34.98 -32.96
C ILE A 13 40.32 33.51 -32.72
N LEU A 14 40.95 33.28 -31.58
CA LEU A 14 41.19 31.92 -31.07
C LEU A 14 39.84 31.38 -30.56
N PHE A 15 39.20 30.51 -31.32
CA PHE A 15 38.09 29.71 -30.79
C PHE A 15 38.67 28.68 -29.78
N ILE A 16 38.59 29.03 -28.52
CA ILE A 16 38.73 28.05 -27.45
C ILE A 16 37.41 27.27 -27.45
N GLY A 17 37.44 26.04 -28.00
CA GLY A 17 36.36 25.09 -27.85
C GLY A 17 36.24 24.76 -26.39
N TYR A 18 35.21 25.29 -25.73
CA TYR A 18 34.70 24.72 -24.50
C TYR A 18 34.12 23.37 -24.91
N ALA A 19 34.84 22.28 -24.63
CA ALA A 19 34.23 20.99 -24.51
C ALA A 19 33.21 21.12 -23.36
N CYS A 20 31.92 21.07 -23.69
CA CYS A 20 30.93 20.68 -22.70
C CYS A 20 31.33 19.26 -22.28
N ASP A 21 31.83 19.10 -21.07
CA ASP A 21 31.68 17.84 -20.38
C ASP A 21 30.17 17.59 -20.37
N ASP A 22 29.72 16.51 -20.99
CA ASP A 22 28.43 15.92 -20.75
C ASP A 22 28.46 15.46 -19.27
N ASP A 23 28.14 16.39 -18.36
CA ASP A 23 27.64 16.01 -17.07
C ASP A 23 26.31 15.29 -17.34
N THR A 24 26.40 14.00 -17.63
CA THR A 24 25.29 13.10 -17.44
C THR A 24 24.92 13.27 -15.96
N PHE A 25 23.87 14.06 -15.70
CA PHE A 25 23.15 13.98 -14.45
C PHE A 25 22.69 12.54 -14.35
N GLY A 26 23.55 11.68 -13.79
CA GLY A 26 23.18 10.33 -13.46
C GLY A 26 21.99 10.41 -12.53
N VAL A 27 20.88 9.81 -12.91
CA VAL A 27 19.78 9.58 -11.98
C VAL A 27 20.44 8.94 -10.77
N PRO A 28 20.27 9.48 -9.53
CA PRO A 28 20.85 8.88 -8.35
C PRO A 28 20.45 7.41 -8.30
N VAL A 29 21.44 6.53 -8.31
CA VAL A 29 21.17 5.10 -8.15
C VAL A 29 20.60 4.92 -6.74
N ASP A 30 19.43 4.31 -6.66
CA ASP A 30 18.90 3.89 -5.38
C ASP A 30 19.69 2.69 -4.87
N ASP A 31 20.48 2.88 -3.83
CA ASP A 31 21.33 1.85 -3.21
C ASP A 31 20.71 1.23 -1.94
N PHE A 32 19.42 1.49 -1.70
CA PHE A 32 18.71 0.94 -0.55
C PHE A 32 18.53 -0.57 -0.69
N ASP A 33 18.90 -1.32 0.34
CA ASP A 33 18.74 -2.78 0.41
C ASP A 33 17.30 -3.14 0.81
N TYR A 34 16.40 -3.21 -0.17
CA TYR A 34 14.99 -3.53 0.04
C TYR A 34 14.79 -4.96 0.54
N GLU A 35 15.52 -5.94 0.01
CA GLU A 35 15.45 -7.34 0.45
C GLU A 35 15.96 -7.49 1.88
N GLY A 36 17.09 -6.85 2.22
CA GLY A 36 17.61 -6.84 3.57
C GLY A 36 16.66 -6.17 4.56
N GLN A 37 15.99 -5.08 4.16
CA GLN A 37 14.98 -4.44 5.00
C GLN A 37 13.75 -5.33 5.20
N ALA A 38 13.28 -6.02 4.17
CA ALA A 38 12.15 -6.95 4.27
C ALA A 38 12.41 -8.07 5.30
N LEU A 39 13.64 -8.59 5.35
CA LEU A 39 14.05 -9.57 6.36
C LEU A 39 14.07 -8.98 7.78
N ILE A 40 14.58 -7.75 7.94
CA ILE A 40 14.60 -7.04 9.24
C ILE A 40 13.18 -6.80 9.75
N ASP A 41 12.29 -6.38 8.87
CA ASP A 41 10.88 -6.14 9.20
C ASP A 41 10.19 -7.44 9.62
N ASN A 42 10.41 -8.51 8.86
CA ASN A 42 9.88 -9.82 9.16
C ASN A 42 10.32 -10.31 10.54
N ASP A 43 11.62 -10.25 10.84
CA ASP A 43 12.16 -10.65 12.13
C ASP A 43 11.57 -9.84 13.28
N SER A 44 11.41 -8.51 13.07
CA SER A 44 10.82 -7.60 14.06
C SER A 44 9.35 -7.95 14.35
N ILE A 45 8.57 -8.22 13.30
CA ILE A 45 7.17 -8.64 13.42
C ILE A 45 7.07 -9.99 14.11
N LEU A 46 7.92 -10.98 13.75
CA LEU A 46 7.93 -12.30 14.38
C LEU A 46 8.22 -12.20 15.88
N VAL A 47 9.24 -11.43 16.29
CA VAL A 47 9.53 -11.19 17.71
C VAL A 47 8.34 -10.58 18.43
N PHE A 48 7.63 -9.65 17.80
CA PHE A 48 6.41 -9.07 18.37
C PHE A 48 5.32 -10.13 18.54
N LEU A 49 5.05 -10.94 17.50
CA LEU A 49 4.02 -11.99 17.51
C LEU A 49 4.29 -13.09 18.54
N GLU A 50 5.57 -13.39 18.81
CA GLU A 50 5.98 -14.34 19.86
C GLU A 50 5.74 -13.80 21.28
N ASN A 51 5.82 -12.48 21.47
CA ASN A 51 5.75 -11.85 22.78
C ASN A 51 4.41 -11.16 23.07
N HIS A 52 3.41 -11.32 22.19
CA HIS A 52 2.08 -10.74 22.36
C HIS A 52 0.99 -11.79 22.13
N TYR A 53 -0.20 -11.54 22.68
CA TYR A 53 -1.40 -12.35 22.45
C TYR A 53 -2.60 -11.45 22.17
N TYR A 54 -3.64 -11.99 21.53
CA TYR A 54 -4.90 -11.28 21.37
C TYR A 54 -5.82 -11.55 22.57
N ASN A 55 -6.22 -10.48 23.25
CA ASN A 55 -7.17 -10.56 24.36
C ASN A 55 -8.58 -10.31 23.84
N ASP A 56 -9.37 -11.37 23.70
CA ASP A 56 -10.73 -11.32 23.17
C ASP A 56 -11.72 -10.56 24.08
N VAL A 57 -11.40 -10.34 25.38
CA VAL A 57 -12.27 -9.61 26.31
C VAL A 57 -12.20 -8.11 26.09
N ILE A 58 -10.99 -7.57 25.92
CA ILE A 58 -10.75 -6.15 25.71
C ILE A 58 -10.51 -5.79 24.24
N ASP A 59 -10.59 -6.82 23.37
CA ASP A 59 -10.54 -6.69 21.92
C ASP A 59 -9.25 -6.01 21.41
N SER A 60 -8.10 -6.46 21.91
CA SER A 60 -6.80 -5.88 21.56
C SER A 60 -5.61 -6.81 21.78
N VAL A 61 -4.53 -6.52 21.07
CA VAL A 61 -3.22 -7.16 21.26
C VAL A 61 -2.61 -6.68 22.58
N GLN A 62 -2.09 -7.61 23.37
CA GLN A 62 -1.51 -7.35 24.69
C GLN A 62 -0.19 -8.11 24.84
N PRO A 63 0.75 -7.61 25.68
CA PRO A 63 1.96 -8.37 26.03
C PRO A 63 1.61 -9.76 26.57
N LEU A 64 2.36 -10.78 26.13
CA LEU A 64 2.11 -12.18 26.48
C LEU A 64 2.16 -12.41 27.99
N ILE A 65 1.14 -13.07 28.51
CA ILE A 65 1.06 -13.48 29.91
C ILE A 65 1.04 -15.00 30.04
N THR A 66 1.37 -15.51 31.22
CA THR A 66 1.35 -16.96 31.52
C THR A 66 -0.04 -17.54 31.26
N GLY A 67 -0.11 -18.58 30.43
CA GLY A 67 -1.35 -19.28 30.08
C GLY A 67 -2.09 -18.73 28.86
N ALA A 68 -1.67 -17.58 28.29
CA ALA A 68 -2.18 -17.10 27.02
C ALA A 68 -1.43 -17.75 25.84
N THR A 69 -2.09 -17.84 24.69
CA THR A 69 -1.48 -18.30 23.43
C THR A 69 -0.86 -17.12 22.71
N ALA A 70 0.44 -17.16 22.45
CA ALA A 70 1.13 -16.14 21.65
C ALA A 70 0.51 -16.04 20.26
N LEU A 71 0.48 -14.83 19.68
CA LEU A 71 -0.09 -14.58 18.35
C LEU A 71 0.50 -15.51 17.28
N ILE A 72 1.80 -15.75 17.31
CA ILE A 72 2.48 -16.64 16.36
C ILE A 72 1.95 -18.08 16.38
N ASN A 73 1.36 -18.51 17.50
CA ASN A 73 0.78 -19.85 17.70
C ASN A 73 -0.76 -19.84 17.68
N ASP A 74 -1.39 -18.69 17.46
CA ASP A 74 -2.86 -18.60 17.38
C ASP A 74 -3.32 -19.01 15.98
N SER A 75 -4.26 -19.96 15.93
CA SER A 75 -4.78 -20.49 14.65
C SER A 75 -5.49 -19.45 13.78
N ARG A 76 -5.78 -18.28 14.31
CA ARG A 76 -6.38 -17.15 13.59
C ARG A 76 -5.34 -16.29 12.88
N LEU A 77 -4.05 -16.50 13.13
CA LEU A 77 -2.98 -15.81 12.43
C LEU A 77 -2.69 -16.49 11.10
N LEU A 78 -2.81 -15.73 10.02
CA LEU A 78 -2.43 -16.13 8.66
C LEU A 78 -1.13 -15.44 8.26
N THR A 79 -0.34 -16.10 7.44
CA THR A 79 0.81 -15.50 6.76
C THR A 79 0.51 -15.47 5.27
N GLN A 80 0.59 -14.30 4.67
CA GLN A 80 0.40 -14.09 3.24
C GLN A 80 1.73 -13.64 2.63
N ASP A 81 2.15 -14.35 1.59
CA ASP A 81 3.31 -13.96 0.79
C ASP A 81 2.88 -12.91 -0.21
N VAL A 82 3.61 -11.81 -0.28
CA VAL A 82 3.35 -10.69 -1.19
C VAL A 82 4.65 -10.31 -1.86
N THR A 83 4.69 -10.33 -3.18
CA THR A 83 5.80 -9.78 -3.97
C THR A 83 5.40 -8.39 -4.45
N ASP A 84 6.24 -7.38 -4.21
CA ASP A 84 6.03 -6.01 -4.66
C ASP A 84 7.36 -5.44 -5.13
N PHE A 85 7.42 -4.93 -6.39
CA PHE A 85 8.67 -4.49 -7.04
C PHE A 85 9.83 -5.48 -6.93
N ASP A 86 9.57 -6.76 -7.25
CA ASP A 86 10.55 -7.87 -7.21
C ASP A 86 11.10 -8.19 -5.80
N VAL A 87 10.49 -7.69 -4.73
CA VAL A 87 10.86 -7.99 -3.34
C VAL A 87 9.76 -8.81 -2.66
N ASP A 88 10.16 -9.91 -2.02
CA ASP A 88 9.25 -10.80 -1.31
C ASP A 88 9.05 -10.35 0.15
N TYR A 89 7.79 -10.16 0.52
CA TYR A 89 7.38 -9.77 1.87
C TYR A 89 6.48 -10.81 2.52
N LYS A 90 6.45 -10.82 3.87
CA LYS A 90 5.48 -11.55 4.67
C LYS A 90 4.51 -10.56 5.31
N LEU A 91 3.25 -10.63 4.93
CA LEU A 91 2.16 -9.93 5.56
C LEU A 91 1.49 -10.87 6.56
N TYR A 92 1.32 -10.44 7.81
CA TYR A 92 0.63 -11.24 8.83
C TYR A 92 -0.75 -10.66 9.09
N VAL A 93 -1.76 -11.54 9.02
CA VAL A 93 -3.17 -11.17 9.16
C VAL A 93 -3.78 -11.98 10.28
N PHE A 94 -4.12 -11.33 11.38
CA PHE A 94 -4.87 -11.96 12.45
C PHE A 94 -6.36 -11.78 12.20
N VAL A 95 -7.06 -12.87 11.86
CA VAL A 95 -8.49 -12.86 11.54
C VAL A 95 -9.27 -13.14 12.82
N LYS A 96 -9.71 -12.09 13.51
CA LYS A 96 -10.59 -12.24 14.67
C LYS A 96 -11.96 -12.75 14.25
N ASN A 97 -12.51 -12.18 13.19
CA ASN A 97 -13.76 -12.55 12.56
C ASN A 97 -13.63 -12.28 11.05
N GLU A 98 -13.83 -13.29 10.25
CA GLU A 98 -13.79 -13.19 8.79
C GLU A 98 -14.90 -12.31 8.23
N GLY A 99 -16.03 -12.27 8.92
CA GLY A 99 -17.28 -11.68 8.47
C GLY A 99 -18.30 -12.77 8.07
N SER A 100 -19.58 -12.48 8.31
CA SER A 100 -20.68 -13.41 7.99
C SER A 100 -21.97 -12.65 7.64
N PRO A 101 -21.93 -11.75 6.64
CA PRO A 101 -23.12 -10.97 6.23
C PRO A 101 -24.17 -11.88 5.58
N ILE A 102 -25.44 -11.44 5.63
CA ILE A 102 -26.54 -12.12 4.95
C ILE A 102 -27.29 -11.09 4.08
N PRO A 103 -27.27 -11.21 2.73
CA PRO A 103 -26.55 -12.23 1.93
C PRO A 103 -25.03 -12.14 2.05
N ASP A 104 -24.33 -13.21 1.69
CA ASP A 104 -22.85 -13.19 1.62
C ASP A 104 -22.39 -12.16 0.59
N LYS A 105 -21.44 -11.31 0.97
CA LYS A 105 -20.87 -10.26 0.11
C LYS A 105 -19.50 -10.63 -0.45
N GLY A 106 -18.97 -11.81 -0.10
CA GLY A 106 -17.63 -12.20 -0.54
C GLY A 106 -16.52 -11.35 0.09
N TYR A 107 -15.37 -11.42 -0.52
CA TYR A 107 -14.15 -10.71 -0.12
C TYR A 107 -13.83 -9.62 -1.13
N PRO A 108 -13.30 -8.47 -0.71
CA PRO A 108 -12.80 -7.49 -1.68
C PRO A 108 -11.61 -8.05 -2.44
N THR A 109 -11.44 -7.60 -3.67
CA THR A 109 -10.20 -7.69 -4.42
C THR A 109 -9.22 -6.60 -3.96
N GLU A 110 -8.00 -6.62 -4.45
CA GLU A 110 -6.96 -5.65 -4.08
C GLU A 110 -7.21 -4.22 -4.60
N VAL A 111 -8.21 -4.05 -5.45
CA VAL A 111 -8.58 -2.77 -6.05
C VAL A 111 -10.01 -2.32 -5.71
N ASP A 112 -10.79 -3.12 -4.99
CA ASP A 112 -12.16 -2.77 -4.62
C ASP A 112 -12.25 -1.62 -3.62
N SER A 113 -13.46 -1.05 -3.53
CA SER A 113 -13.78 -0.02 -2.54
C SER A 113 -14.31 -0.64 -1.25
N VAL A 114 -13.80 -0.16 -0.12
CA VAL A 114 -14.13 -0.68 1.22
C VAL A 114 -14.56 0.41 2.18
N LEU A 115 -15.55 0.14 3.02
CA LEU A 115 -15.98 1.00 4.13
C LEU A 115 -15.40 0.48 5.44
N VAL A 116 -14.49 1.21 6.05
CA VAL A 116 -13.68 0.70 7.14
C VAL A 116 -13.63 1.62 8.35
N LYS A 117 -13.43 1.03 9.52
CA LYS A 117 -12.83 1.68 10.69
C LYS A 117 -11.47 1.07 10.95
N TYR A 118 -10.56 1.88 11.49
CA TYR A 118 -9.21 1.42 11.80
C TYR A 118 -8.55 2.21 12.91
N LYS A 119 -7.49 1.61 13.48
CA LYS A 119 -6.50 2.27 14.31
C LYS A 119 -5.12 1.79 13.88
N GLY A 120 -4.25 2.72 13.49
CA GLY A 120 -2.90 2.48 13.02
C GLY A 120 -1.84 2.82 14.06
N GLN A 121 -0.86 1.93 14.18
CA GLN A 121 0.30 2.05 15.06
C GLN A 121 1.56 1.67 14.28
N TYR A 122 2.69 2.30 14.55
CA TYR A 122 3.98 1.86 14.01
C TYR A 122 4.84 1.23 15.10
N PHE A 123 5.74 0.35 14.69
CA PHE A 123 6.72 -0.29 15.56
C PHE A 123 7.85 0.70 15.87
N ASN A 124 7.87 1.24 17.09
CA ASN A 124 9.01 2.00 17.60
C ASN A 124 10.13 1.06 18.06
N SER A 125 9.75 -0.16 18.47
CA SER A 125 10.62 -1.29 18.76
C SER A 125 9.82 -2.59 18.68
N THR A 126 10.45 -3.74 18.90
CA THR A 126 9.78 -5.05 18.92
C THR A 126 8.76 -5.23 20.07
N VAL A 127 8.64 -4.26 20.96
CA VAL A 127 7.73 -4.29 22.12
C VAL A 127 6.92 -3.03 22.31
N GLU A 128 7.22 -1.95 21.58
CA GLU A 128 6.56 -0.66 21.71
C GLU A 128 5.93 -0.23 20.40
N LEU A 129 4.64 0.10 20.46
CA LEU A 129 3.85 0.62 19.36
C LEU A 129 3.45 2.06 19.65
N ILE A 130 3.48 2.91 18.64
CA ILE A 130 3.06 4.32 18.74
C ILE A 130 1.88 4.56 17.80
N ASP A 131 0.80 5.12 18.35
CA ASP A 131 -0.39 5.50 17.58
C ASP A 131 -0.05 6.64 16.62
N PHE A 132 -0.53 6.57 15.36
CA PHE A 132 -0.30 7.63 14.38
C PHE A 132 -1.57 8.09 13.66
N ASP A 133 -2.56 7.22 13.47
CA ASP A 133 -3.83 7.58 12.83
C ASP A 133 -4.96 6.66 13.29
N GLU A 134 -6.20 7.18 13.31
CA GLU A 134 -7.38 6.39 13.63
C GLU A 134 -8.67 6.92 13.01
N ARG A 135 -9.57 5.99 12.70
CA ARG A 135 -10.96 6.23 12.30
C ARG A 135 -11.88 5.27 13.07
N THR A 136 -12.03 5.52 14.36
CA THR A 136 -12.76 4.63 15.27
C THR A 136 -14.22 5.04 15.49
N VAL A 137 -14.59 6.29 15.16
CA VAL A 137 -15.95 6.80 15.36
C VAL A 137 -16.79 6.64 14.09
N ASN A 138 -16.38 7.27 13.00
CA ASN A 138 -17.08 7.21 11.71
C ASN A 138 -16.27 6.40 10.71
N PRO A 139 -16.88 5.39 10.07
CA PRO A 139 -16.18 4.66 9.01
C PRO A 139 -15.92 5.57 7.81
N LEU A 140 -14.91 5.21 7.03
CA LEU A 140 -14.45 5.93 5.84
C LEU A 140 -14.45 4.98 4.64
N TRP A 141 -14.97 5.44 3.50
CA TRP A 141 -14.77 4.76 2.22
C TRP A 141 -13.35 5.02 1.70
N LEU A 142 -12.70 3.95 1.33
CA LEU A 142 -11.37 3.94 0.69
C LEU A 142 -11.40 3.00 -0.50
N THR A 143 -10.56 3.25 -1.50
CA THR A 143 -10.29 2.31 -2.58
C THR A 143 -8.95 1.62 -2.32
N LEU A 144 -8.91 0.30 -2.42
CA LEU A 144 -7.73 -0.49 -2.05
C LEU A 144 -6.55 -0.27 -3.00
N ASN A 145 -6.79 0.17 -4.24
CA ASN A 145 -5.75 0.61 -5.16
C ASN A 145 -5.02 1.91 -4.74
N SER A 146 -5.62 2.72 -3.86
CA SER A 146 -5.11 4.04 -3.46
C SER A 146 -4.54 4.08 -2.04
N VAL A 147 -4.41 2.94 -1.38
CA VAL A 147 -3.87 2.80 -0.02
C VAL A 147 -2.53 2.04 -0.04
N ILE A 148 -1.91 1.89 1.13
CA ILE A 148 -0.68 1.09 1.25
C ILE A 148 -0.91 -0.37 0.85
N ARG A 149 0.09 -1.00 0.21
CA ARG A 149 0.00 -2.38 -0.33
C ARG A 149 -0.41 -3.41 0.72
N GLY A 150 0.08 -3.27 1.94
CA GLY A 150 -0.34 -4.13 3.05
C GLY A 150 -1.83 -4.09 3.37
N TRP A 151 -2.53 -2.99 3.04
CA TRP A 151 -3.99 -2.92 3.14
C TRP A 151 -4.66 -3.61 1.96
N SER A 152 -4.21 -3.33 0.72
CA SER A 152 -4.77 -3.95 -0.48
C SER A 152 -4.82 -5.47 -0.33
N HIS A 153 -3.69 -6.09 0.01
CA HIS A 153 -3.61 -7.54 0.24
C HIS A 153 -4.30 -7.99 1.54
N GLY A 154 -4.15 -7.22 2.62
CA GLY A 154 -4.68 -7.61 3.94
C GLY A 154 -6.20 -7.70 3.98
N PHE A 155 -6.91 -6.78 3.32
CA PHE A 155 -8.38 -6.75 3.31
C PHE A 155 -9.01 -7.93 2.55
N THR A 156 -8.30 -8.57 1.63
CA THR A 156 -8.78 -9.77 0.91
C THR A 156 -9.08 -10.97 1.83
N ASN A 157 -8.71 -10.88 3.11
CA ASN A 157 -8.98 -11.91 4.12
C ASN A 157 -10.28 -11.66 4.92
N PHE A 158 -11.04 -10.61 4.60
CA PHE A 158 -12.22 -10.20 5.36
C PHE A 158 -13.41 -9.97 4.45
N LYS A 159 -14.59 -10.39 4.90
CA LYS A 159 -15.86 -10.14 4.18
C LYS A 159 -16.46 -8.81 4.61
N GLY A 160 -17.11 -8.13 3.70
CA GLY A 160 -17.93 -6.96 4.01
C GLY A 160 -19.06 -7.29 4.99
N GLY A 161 -19.54 -6.27 5.71
CA GLY A 161 -20.71 -6.39 6.57
C GLY A 161 -22.02 -6.13 5.83
N GLU A 162 -23.10 -6.20 6.55
CA GLU A 162 -24.43 -5.90 6.06
C GLU A 162 -24.99 -4.61 6.68
N ASN A 163 -25.65 -3.80 5.88
CA ASN A 163 -26.35 -2.61 6.37
C ASN A 163 -27.68 -3.04 7.02
N ILE A 164 -27.75 -2.91 8.33
CA ILE A 164 -28.95 -3.22 9.13
C ILE A 164 -29.71 -1.97 9.57
N THR A 165 -29.48 -0.84 8.90
CA THR A 165 -30.12 0.43 9.21
C THR A 165 -31.64 0.33 9.08
N ASN A 166 -32.33 0.71 10.16
CA ASN A 166 -33.76 0.93 10.15
C ASN A 166 -34.03 2.46 10.11
N ASN A 167 -34.94 2.96 10.91
CA ASN A 167 -35.28 4.40 11.00
C ASN A 167 -34.32 5.22 11.88
N GLY A 168 -33.11 4.71 12.15
CA GLY A 168 -32.09 5.31 13.01
C GLY A 168 -30.78 5.66 12.27
N PRO A 169 -29.69 5.83 13.00
CA PRO A 169 -28.36 6.02 12.43
C PRO A 169 -27.94 4.85 11.55
N ILE A 170 -27.10 5.12 10.55
CA ILE A 170 -26.53 4.07 9.68
C ILE A 170 -25.79 3.06 10.56
N THR A 171 -26.18 1.80 10.45
CA THR A 171 -25.68 0.70 11.27
C THR A 171 -25.32 -0.48 10.39
N TYR A 172 -24.16 -1.03 10.61
CA TYR A 172 -23.66 -2.24 9.95
C TYR A 172 -23.43 -3.35 10.97
N ALA A 173 -23.53 -4.59 10.54
CA ALA A 173 -23.26 -5.78 11.33
C ALA A 173 -22.53 -6.84 10.51
N ASN A 174 -21.99 -7.83 11.21
CA ASN A 174 -21.41 -9.05 10.65
C ASN A 174 -20.26 -8.86 9.66
N GLY A 175 -19.60 -7.71 9.68
CA GLY A 175 -18.40 -7.45 8.88
C GLY A 175 -17.14 -8.09 9.47
N GLY A 176 -16.10 -8.21 8.66
CA GLY A 176 -14.82 -8.74 9.04
C GLY A 176 -14.08 -7.83 10.02
N LYS A 177 -13.26 -8.44 10.90
CA LYS A 177 -12.47 -7.73 11.90
C LYS A 177 -11.17 -8.46 12.20
N GLY A 178 -10.08 -7.73 12.31
CA GLY A 178 -8.79 -8.31 12.61
C GLY A 178 -7.68 -7.32 12.84
N VAL A 179 -6.45 -7.82 12.75
CA VAL A 179 -5.23 -7.03 12.90
C VAL A 179 -4.28 -7.37 11.75
N LEU A 180 -3.76 -6.34 11.08
CA LEU A 180 -2.74 -6.47 10.06
C LEU A 180 -1.38 -6.10 10.66
N PHE A 181 -0.34 -6.89 10.38
CA PHE A 181 1.06 -6.59 10.71
C PHE A 181 1.81 -6.50 9.38
N ILE A 182 2.21 -5.29 9.03
CA ILE A 182 2.63 -4.90 7.69
C ILE A 182 4.10 -4.53 7.71
N PRO A 183 4.99 -5.18 6.93
CA PRO A 183 6.37 -4.76 6.78
C PRO A 183 6.46 -3.39 6.12
N SER A 184 7.53 -2.66 6.40
CA SER A 184 7.67 -1.26 5.95
C SER A 184 7.59 -1.10 4.43
N GLY A 185 8.08 -2.09 3.66
CA GLY A 185 8.04 -2.05 2.20
C GLY A 185 6.62 -2.12 1.62
N LEU A 186 5.68 -2.77 2.30
CA LEU A 186 4.26 -2.76 1.94
C LEU A 186 3.49 -1.57 2.56
N ALA A 187 4.20 -0.59 3.14
CA ALA A 187 3.65 0.59 3.80
C ALA A 187 4.29 1.88 3.26
N TYR A 188 5.09 2.58 4.06
CA TYR A 188 5.69 3.87 3.69
C TYR A 188 7.19 3.75 3.36
N GLY A 189 7.74 2.54 3.34
CA GLY A 189 9.07 2.20 2.88
C GLY A 189 10.20 2.97 3.57
N LYS A 190 11.28 3.13 2.82
CA LYS A 190 12.52 3.78 3.28
C LYS A 190 12.40 5.26 3.63
N PHE A 191 11.32 5.91 3.20
CA PHE A 191 11.13 7.35 3.45
C PHE A 191 10.26 7.63 4.67
N GLY A 192 9.40 6.67 5.07
CA GLY A 192 8.37 6.94 6.06
C GLY A 192 7.37 8.00 5.56
N THR A 193 6.63 8.61 6.49
CA THR A 193 5.72 9.74 6.20
C THR A 193 5.57 10.61 7.45
N ALA A 194 4.78 11.69 7.39
CA ALA A 194 4.56 12.57 8.53
C ALA A 194 4.05 11.79 9.76
N GLY A 195 4.90 11.71 10.80
CA GLY A 195 4.60 10.99 12.03
C GLY A 195 5.00 9.51 12.07
N ILE A 196 5.47 8.94 10.94
CA ILE A 196 5.96 7.55 10.86
C ILE A 196 7.41 7.59 10.38
N PRO A 197 8.37 7.08 11.17
CA PRO A 197 9.78 7.05 10.79
C PRO A 197 10.04 6.18 9.55
N PRO A 198 11.17 6.41 8.84
CA PRO A 198 11.63 5.52 7.78
C PRO A 198 11.71 4.06 8.21
N SER A 199 11.42 3.15 7.27
CA SER A 199 11.52 1.69 7.46
C SER A 199 10.78 1.18 8.70
N SER A 200 9.60 1.75 8.99
CA SER A 200 8.77 1.33 10.11
C SER A 200 7.71 0.32 9.67
N SER A 201 7.73 -0.86 10.27
CA SER A 201 6.61 -1.80 10.18
C SER A 201 5.37 -1.23 10.88
N LEU A 202 4.18 -1.62 10.42
CA LEU A 202 2.91 -1.09 10.92
C LEU A 202 2.03 -2.20 11.51
N MET A 203 1.19 -1.82 12.46
CA MET A 203 0.08 -2.63 12.95
C MET A 203 -1.22 -1.85 12.82
N PHE A 204 -2.24 -2.48 12.23
CA PHE A 204 -3.57 -1.89 12.12
C PHE A 204 -4.63 -2.82 12.70
N TYR A 205 -5.41 -2.31 13.63
CA TYR A 205 -6.74 -2.87 13.90
C TYR A 205 -7.68 -2.42 12.81
N ILE A 206 -8.43 -3.33 12.22
CA ILE A 206 -9.38 -3.04 11.15
C ILE A 206 -10.76 -3.62 11.44
N GLU A 207 -11.80 -2.92 11.00
CA GLU A 207 -13.18 -3.40 10.92
C GLU A 207 -13.72 -3.07 9.53
N LEU A 208 -14.09 -4.10 8.75
CA LEU A 208 -14.67 -3.95 7.42
C LEU A 208 -16.20 -3.91 7.54
N TYR A 209 -16.80 -2.77 7.27
CA TYR A 209 -18.24 -2.51 7.39
C TYR A 209 -19.00 -2.85 6.13
N ASP A 210 -18.42 -2.56 4.97
CA ASP A 210 -19.05 -2.77 3.66
C ASP A 210 -17.97 -2.82 2.58
N LEU A 211 -18.33 -3.29 1.40
CA LEU A 211 -17.47 -3.24 0.21
C LEU A 211 -18.32 -3.03 -1.04
N ILE A 212 -17.70 -2.52 -2.09
CA ILE A 212 -18.23 -2.49 -3.45
C ILE A 212 -17.41 -3.47 -4.25
N GLU A 213 -18.01 -4.61 -4.58
CA GLU A 213 -17.38 -5.63 -5.39
C GLU A 213 -17.28 -5.20 -6.85
N ASN A 214 -16.23 -5.66 -7.52
CA ASN A 214 -16.02 -5.37 -8.94
C ASN A 214 -16.04 -3.85 -9.21
N THR A 215 -15.31 -3.09 -8.39
CA THR A 215 -15.17 -1.65 -8.60
C THR A 215 -14.59 -1.40 -9.99
N ASP A 216 -15.24 -0.55 -10.75
CA ASP A 216 -14.88 -0.08 -12.08
C ASP A 216 -14.49 1.40 -11.91
N HIS A 217 -13.18 1.71 -12.03
CA HIS A 217 -12.64 3.02 -11.63
C HIS A 217 -12.75 4.07 -12.72
N ASP A 218 -12.67 3.68 -13.99
CA ASP A 218 -12.72 4.58 -15.16
C ASP A 218 -14.07 4.58 -15.86
N LEU A 219 -14.96 3.65 -15.45
CA LEU A 219 -16.35 3.55 -15.92
C LEU A 219 -16.48 3.09 -17.38
N ASP A 220 -15.57 2.24 -17.82
CA ASP A 220 -15.59 1.63 -19.14
C ASP A 220 -16.47 0.37 -19.22
N SER A 221 -16.94 -0.15 -18.09
CA SER A 221 -17.76 -1.34 -17.87
C SER A 221 -16.96 -2.63 -17.70
N VAL A 222 -15.64 -2.58 -17.60
CA VAL A 222 -14.78 -3.68 -17.17
C VAL A 222 -14.46 -3.48 -15.67
N PRO A 223 -14.65 -4.45 -14.80
CA PRO A 223 -14.18 -4.36 -13.43
C PRO A 223 -12.67 -4.24 -13.37
N SER A 224 -12.15 -3.29 -12.60
CA SER A 224 -10.71 -2.97 -12.53
C SER A 224 -9.79 -4.16 -12.18
N ILE A 225 -10.27 -5.17 -11.50
CA ILE A 225 -9.52 -6.40 -11.22
C ILE A 225 -9.37 -7.30 -12.48
N LEU A 226 -10.16 -7.10 -13.51
CA LEU A 226 -10.10 -7.87 -14.75
C LEU A 226 -9.23 -7.19 -15.83
N GLU A 227 -8.76 -6.00 -15.56
CA GLU A 227 -7.86 -5.23 -16.42
C GLU A 227 -6.40 -5.55 -16.09
N ASP A 228 -6.10 -6.83 -16.12
CA ASP A 228 -4.84 -7.50 -15.80
C ASP A 228 -4.47 -8.38 -17.00
N PRO A 229 -3.98 -7.79 -18.11
CA PRO A 229 -3.67 -8.52 -19.33
C PRO A 229 -2.47 -9.46 -19.20
N ASP A 230 -1.53 -9.24 -18.30
CA ASP A 230 -0.39 -10.13 -18.08
C ASP A 230 -0.71 -11.26 -17.08
N GLY A 231 -1.80 -11.14 -16.32
CA GLY A 231 -2.36 -12.18 -15.45
C GLY A 231 -1.57 -12.39 -14.16
N ASP A 232 -0.84 -11.38 -13.70
CA ASP A 232 -0.05 -11.46 -12.48
C ASP A 232 -0.88 -11.19 -11.21
N GLY A 233 -2.11 -10.66 -11.36
CA GLY A 233 -3.06 -10.34 -10.29
C GLY A 233 -2.94 -8.90 -9.77
N ASP A 234 -2.14 -8.06 -10.42
CA ASP A 234 -1.95 -6.66 -10.06
C ASP A 234 -2.26 -5.70 -11.22
N PRO A 235 -3.52 -5.30 -11.45
CA PRO A 235 -3.88 -4.44 -12.58
C PRO A 235 -3.26 -3.03 -12.53
N ARG A 236 -2.47 -2.71 -11.49
CA ARG A 236 -1.83 -1.39 -11.34
C ARG A 236 -0.56 -1.23 -12.15
N ASN A 237 0.02 -2.30 -12.65
CA ASN A 237 1.24 -2.32 -13.45
C ASN A 237 0.96 -2.52 -14.95
N ASP A 238 -0.31 -2.72 -15.32
CA ASP A 238 -0.77 -2.93 -16.68
C ASP A 238 -1.11 -1.60 -17.36
N ASP A 239 -0.38 -1.27 -18.40
CA ASP A 239 -0.52 -0.06 -19.22
C ASP A 239 -0.30 -0.49 -20.69
N THR A 240 -1.40 -0.77 -21.38
CA THR A 240 -1.39 -1.41 -22.70
C THR A 240 -0.84 -0.51 -23.80
N ASP A 241 -1.17 0.79 -23.78
CA ASP A 241 -0.72 1.75 -24.79
C ASP A 241 0.56 2.51 -24.41
N GLY A 242 1.01 2.41 -23.14
CA GLY A 242 2.24 2.99 -22.64
C GLY A 242 2.16 4.50 -22.40
N ASP A 243 0.98 5.05 -22.16
CA ASP A 243 0.78 6.48 -21.94
C ASP A 243 1.04 6.93 -20.50
N GLY A 244 1.16 5.98 -19.56
CA GLY A 244 1.46 6.18 -18.15
C GLY A 244 0.24 6.14 -17.24
N PHE A 245 -0.94 5.83 -17.77
CA PHE A 245 -2.13 5.48 -17.00
C PHE A 245 -2.32 3.95 -17.05
N PRO A 246 -2.45 3.27 -15.92
CA PRO A 246 -2.80 1.85 -15.93
C PRO A 246 -4.20 1.63 -16.52
N ASN A 247 -4.41 0.49 -17.18
CA ASN A 247 -5.66 0.12 -17.81
C ASN A 247 -6.88 0.37 -16.90
N PHE A 248 -6.84 -0.09 -15.66
CA PHE A 248 -7.93 0.08 -14.69
C PHE A 248 -8.34 1.54 -14.39
N SER A 249 -7.62 2.51 -14.90
CA SER A 249 -7.88 3.95 -14.76
C SER A 249 -7.89 4.70 -16.09
N ASP A 250 -7.85 3.95 -17.21
CA ASP A 250 -7.88 4.46 -18.57
C ASP A 250 -9.05 3.87 -19.35
N PRO A 251 -10.11 4.64 -19.68
CA PRO A 251 -11.27 4.11 -20.38
C PRO A 251 -11.02 3.62 -21.81
N ASP A 252 -9.81 3.78 -22.37
CA ASP A 252 -9.44 3.42 -23.76
C ASP A 252 -8.04 2.81 -23.76
N ASP A 253 -7.92 1.62 -23.15
CA ASP A 253 -6.67 0.91 -22.82
C ASP A 253 -5.65 0.82 -23.94
N ASP A 254 -6.08 0.74 -25.20
CA ASP A 254 -5.21 0.60 -26.36
C ASP A 254 -5.15 1.86 -27.23
N ASN A 255 -5.83 2.94 -26.80
CA ASN A 255 -5.88 4.27 -27.40
C ASN A 255 -6.30 4.24 -28.89
N ASP A 256 -7.27 3.35 -29.23
CA ASP A 256 -7.86 3.24 -30.58
C ASP A 256 -9.07 4.16 -30.78
N GLY A 257 -9.54 4.84 -29.73
CA GLY A 257 -10.67 5.75 -29.70
C GLY A 257 -12.00 5.07 -29.43
N VAL A 258 -11.98 3.84 -28.95
CA VAL A 258 -13.15 3.07 -28.51
C VAL A 258 -12.94 2.71 -27.04
N VAL A 259 -13.90 3.01 -26.20
CA VAL A 259 -13.88 2.60 -24.78
C VAL A 259 -13.86 1.07 -24.69
N THR A 260 -12.91 0.51 -23.96
CA THR A 260 -12.67 -0.93 -23.84
C THR A 260 -12.89 -1.44 -22.46
#